data_018ddcce04719a28e008a99a30891df8
#
_entry.id   018ddcce04719a28e008a99a30891df8
#
_cell.length_a   1.000
_cell.length_b   1.000
_cell.length_c   1.000
_cell.angle_alpha   90.00
_cell.angle_beta   90.00
_cell.angle_gamma   90.00
#
_symmetry.space_group_name_H-M   'P 1'
#
loop_
_entity.id
_entity.type
_entity.pdbx_description
1 polymer ?
#
loop_
_entity_poly.entity_id
_entity_poly.type
_entity_poly.pdbx_seq_one_letter_code
_entity_poly.pdbx_strand_id
1 'polypeptide(L)'
;MISLGLKETESVDFGSVMKDFILEHYSEDGEAYSPEIEDFNELRNATMTPIRDEDGIDLLYEYYNQLYFIDNRFFPPSRTLGVYLSWYDSLTGIASIQKTCAFEKASVLFNVGALYSQIGSKITRLKRDGIEDAIDAFQNAAGSFNYIRLNFSNAPTADMSPAFLNTIVNLMLAQGKF
;
A
#
# COMPACT_ATOMS: atom_id res chain seq x y z
N MET A 1 18.21 -7.70 13.15
CA MET A 1 17.39 -7.93 11.96
C MET A 1 17.18 -6.62 11.23
N ILE A 2 17.07 -6.66 9.92
CA ILE A 2 16.86 -5.49 9.06
C ILE A 2 15.36 -5.34 8.80
N SER A 3 14.83 -4.13 8.97
CA SER A 3 13.46 -3.77 8.61
C SER A 3 13.46 -2.62 7.62
N LEU A 4 12.39 -2.48 6.86
CA LEU A 4 12.22 -1.41 5.89
C LEU A 4 11.43 -0.24 6.47
N GLY A 5 11.76 0.98 6.02
CA GLY A 5 10.95 2.16 6.26
C GLY A 5 9.65 2.11 5.47
N LEU A 6 8.61 2.78 5.98
CA LEU A 6 7.38 2.98 5.24
C LEU A 6 7.61 4.02 4.13
N LYS A 7 6.88 3.86 3.03
CA LYS A 7 6.69 4.94 2.06
C LYS A 7 5.76 5.98 2.66
N GLU A 8 6.16 7.23 2.56
CA GLU A 8 5.32 8.37 2.94
C GLU A 8 4.44 8.78 1.76
N THR A 9 3.32 9.45 2.05
CA THR A 9 2.38 9.94 1.05
C THR A 9 1.71 11.22 1.53
N GLU A 10 1.12 11.95 0.61
CA GLU A 10 0.34 13.16 0.90
C GLU A 10 -1.15 12.83 0.99
N SER A 11 -1.90 13.69 1.70
CA SER A 11 -3.36 13.59 1.72
C SER A 11 -3.94 13.82 0.33
N VAL A 12 -4.99 13.10 0.01
CA VAL A 12 -5.72 13.22 -1.25
C VAL A 12 -7.19 13.39 -0.92
N ASP A 13 -7.83 14.37 -1.53
CA ASP A 13 -9.29 14.53 -1.46
C ASP A 13 -9.91 13.92 -2.72
N PHE A 14 -10.63 12.84 -2.55
CA PHE A 14 -11.40 12.19 -3.59
C PHE A 14 -12.81 12.79 -3.75
N GLY A 15 -13.26 13.64 -2.79
CA GLY A 15 -14.64 14.06 -2.65
C GLY A 15 -15.24 14.66 -3.92
N SER A 16 -14.78 15.85 -4.32
CA SER A 16 -15.32 16.54 -5.49
C SER A 16 -15.11 15.74 -6.78
N VAL A 17 -13.92 15.15 -6.93
CA VAL A 17 -13.54 14.42 -8.16
C VAL A 17 -14.39 13.16 -8.36
N MET A 18 -14.71 12.43 -7.28
CA MET A 18 -15.58 11.25 -7.36
C MET A 18 -17.04 11.65 -7.64
N LYS A 19 -17.54 12.70 -7.01
CA LYS A 19 -18.90 13.21 -7.25
C LYS A 19 -19.08 13.66 -8.70
N ASP A 20 -18.13 14.42 -9.22
CA ASP A 20 -18.13 14.85 -10.63
C ASP A 20 -18.08 13.67 -11.58
N PHE A 21 -17.25 12.66 -11.28
CA PHE A 21 -17.17 11.45 -12.09
C PHE A 21 -18.48 10.66 -12.07
N ILE A 22 -19.14 10.53 -10.92
CA ILE A 22 -20.45 9.85 -10.80
C ILE A 22 -21.49 10.56 -11.66
N LEU A 23 -21.55 11.88 -11.58
CA LEU A 23 -22.48 12.67 -12.36
C LEU A 23 -22.23 12.53 -13.88
N GLU A 24 -20.99 12.69 -14.30
CA GLU A 24 -20.63 12.71 -15.73
C GLU A 24 -20.63 11.32 -16.38
N HIS A 25 -20.27 10.28 -15.62
CA HIS A 25 -20.09 8.94 -16.17
C HIS A 25 -21.31 8.04 -15.97
N TYR A 26 -21.96 8.17 -14.82
CA TYR A 26 -23.13 7.34 -14.47
C TYR A 26 -24.45 8.10 -14.58
N SER A 27 -24.44 9.43 -14.77
CA SER A 27 -25.62 10.31 -14.77
C SER A 27 -26.42 10.21 -13.46
N GLU A 28 -25.73 10.00 -12.36
CA GLU A 28 -26.28 9.91 -11.01
C GLU A 28 -25.85 11.14 -10.19
N ASP A 29 -26.61 11.44 -9.13
CA ASP A 29 -26.25 12.51 -8.21
C ASP A 29 -25.13 12.05 -7.26
N GLY A 30 -23.93 12.59 -7.45
CA GLY A 30 -22.77 12.27 -6.61
C GLY A 30 -22.93 12.63 -5.14
N GLU A 31 -23.82 13.60 -4.80
CA GLU A 31 -24.11 13.95 -3.42
C GLU A 31 -24.81 12.85 -2.63
N ALA A 32 -25.52 11.96 -3.32
CA ALA A 32 -26.14 10.79 -2.69
C ALA A 32 -25.13 9.80 -2.09
N TYR A 33 -23.85 9.88 -2.51
CA TYR A 33 -22.77 9.00 -2.08
C TYR A 33 -21.74 9.71 -1.18
N SER A 34 -22.09 10.90 -0.67
CA SER A 34 -21.19 11.69 0.17
C SER A 34 -20.64 10.93 1.39
N PRO A 35 -21.47 10.18 2.15
CA PRO A 35 -20.97 9.44 3.30
C PRO A 35 -19.92 8.38 2.93
N GLU A 36 -20.17 7.60 1.87
CA GLU A 36 -19.27 6.53 1.43
C GLU A 36 -17.95 7.09 0.86
N ILE A 37 -18.02 8.26 0.21
CA ILE A 37 -16.83 8.94 -0.29
C ILE A 37 -16.01 9.52 0.88
N GLU A 38 -16.68 10.04 1.91
CA GLU A 38 -16.02 10.55 3.12
C GLU A 38 -15.35 9.41 3.89
N ASP A 39 -16.05 8.29 4.11
CA ASP A 39 -15.47 7.08 4.72
C ASP A 39 -14.23 6.59 3.97
N PHE A 40 -14.27 6.60 2.63
CA PHE A 40 -13.12 6.24 1.81
C PHE A 40 -11.95 7.21 1.97
N ASN A 41 -12.22 8.53 2.03
CA ASN A 41 -11.20 9.55 2.28
C ASN A 41 -10.57 9.40 3.68
N GLU A 42 -11.39 9.14 4.70
CA GLU A 42 -10.90 8.91 6.06
C GLU A 42 -10.02 7.66 6.13
N LEU A 43 -10.45 6.57 5.51
CA LEU A 43 -9.68 5.34 5.42
C LEU A 43 -8.33 5.58 4.73
N ARG A 44 -8.34 6.29 3.59
CA ARG A 44 -7.12 6.68 2.88
C ARG A 44 -6.17 7.50 3.76
N ASN A 45 -6.69 8.49 4.47
CA ASN A 45 -5.89 9.35 5.35
C ASN A 45 -5.31 8.56 6.54
N ALA A 46 -6.06 7.62 7.10
CA ALA A 46 -5.58 6.74 8.17
C ALA A 46 -4.35 5.91 7.72
N THR A 47 -4.30 5.52 6.44
CA THR A 47 -3.16 4.74 5.91
C THR A 47 -1.85 5.54 5.75
N MET A 48 -1.87 6.86 5.90
CA MET A 48 -0.65 7.69 5.84
C MET A 48 0.29 7.43 7.01
N THR A 49 -0.28 7.14 8.19
CA THR A 49 0.49 6.90 9.42
C THR A 49 -0.04 5.67 10.17
N PRO A 50 0.07 4.47 9.57
CA PRO A 50 -0.47 3.26 10.18
C PRO A 50 0.28 2.94 11.49
N ILE A 51 -0.43 2.40 12.45
CA ILE A 51 0.17 1.88 13.69
C ILE A 51 1.13 0.74 13.31
N ARG A 52 2.25 0.60 14.03
CA ARG A 52 3.31 -0.35 13.69
C ARG A 52 3.11 -1.70 14.37
N ASP A 53 1.94 -2.29 14.15
CA ASP A 53 1.48 -3.59 14.64
C ASP A 53 0.51 -4.23 13.63
N GLU A 54 -0.19 -5.28 14.05
CA GLU A 54 -1.15 -6.01 13.24
C GLU A 54 -2.36 -5.16 12.84
N ASP A 55 -2.85 -4.28 13.73
CA ASP A 55 -3.98 -3.39 13.42
C ASP A 55 -3.62 -2.43 12.27
N GLY A 56 -2.37 -1.98 12.20
CA GLY A 56 -1.89 -1.18 11.08
C GLY A 56 -1.82 -1.95 9.76
N ILE A 57 -1.51 -3.24 9.82
CA ILE A 57 -1.54 -4.12 8.64
C ILE A 57 -2.97 -4.33 8.17
N ASP A 58 -3.90 -4.58 9.08
CA ASP A 58 -5.32 -4.76 8.77
C ASP A 58 -5.91 -3.50 8.13
N LEU A 59 -5.59 -2.33 8.65
CA LEU A 59 -5.96 -1.03 8.06
C LEU A 59 -5.47 -0.90 6.61
N LEU A 60 -4.20 -1.24 6.36
CA LEU A 60 -3.64 -1.18 5.00
C LEU A 60 -4.31 -2.17 4.04
N TYR A 61 -4.64 -3.37 4.52
CA TYR A 61 -5.39 -4.36 3.73
C TYR A 61 -6.82 -3.92 3.47
N GLU A 62 -7.49 -3.31 4.45
CA GLU A 62 -8.83 -2.78 4.26
C GLU A 62 -8.84 -1.74 3.12
N TYR A 63 -7.92 -0.78 3.17
CA TYR A 63 -7.78 0.21 2.10
C TYR A 63 -7.41 -0.42 0.76
N TYR A 64 -6.47 -1.37 0.75
CA TYR A 64 -6.09 -2.08 -0.48
C TYR A 64 -7.28 -2.80 -1.13
N ASN A 65 -8.13 -3.42 -0.32
CA ASN A 65 -9.33 -4.10 -0.79
C ASN A 65 -10.35 -3.10 -1.37
N GLN A 66 -10.54 -1.94 -0.75
CA GLN A 66 -11.38 -0.88 -1.28
C GLN A 66 -10.86 -0.36 -2.62
N LEU A 67 -9.55 -0.22 -2.77
CA LEU A 67 -8.94 0.18 -4.05
C LEU A 67 -9.27 -0.75 -5.21
N TYR A 68 -9.56 -2.03 -4.98
CA TYR A 68 -10.01 -2.95 -6.02
C TYR A 68 -11.35 -2.51 -6.62
N PHE A 69 -12.30 -2.11 -5.79
CA PHE A 69 -13.60 -1.63 -6.23
C PHE A 69 -13.50 -0.24 -6.87
N ILE A 70 -12.69 0.63 -6.29
CA ILE A 70 -12.43 1.98 -6.80
C ILE A 70 -11.77 1.92 -8.18
N ASP A 71 -10.77 1.05 -8.37
CA ASP A 71 -10.09 0.87 -9.66
C ASP A 71 -11.06 0.51 -10.78
N ASN A 72 -11.92 -0.46 -10.53
CA ASN A 72 -12.90 -0.91 -11.52
C ASN A 72 -13.96 0.15 -11.88
N ARG A 73 -14.31 1.04 -10.96
CA ARG A 73 -15.38 2.02 -11.14
C ARG A 73 -14.90 3.38 -11.59
N PHE A 74 -13.77 3.85 -11.06
CA PHE A 74 -13.29 5.23 -11.19
C PHE A 74 -12.01 5.38 -12.02
N PHE A 75 -11.35 4.27 -12.39
CA PHE A 75 -10.15 4.29 -13.23
C PHE A 75 -10.31 3.43 -14.50
N PRO A 76 -11.41 3.60 -15.29
CA PRO A 76 -11.54 2.84 -16.52
C PRO A 76 -10.43 3.24 -17.51
N PRO A 77 -10.06 2.35 -18.46
CA PRO A 77 -8.97 2.61 -19.42
C PRO A 77 -9.19 3.85 -20.29
N SER A 78 -10.44 4.25 -20.49
CA SER A 78 -10.84 5.38 -21.33
C SER A 78 -10.82 6.73 -20.59
N ARG A 79 -10.77 6.73 -19.27
CA ARG A 79 -10.88 7.94 -18.46
C ARG A 79 -10.21 7.75 -17.11
N THR A 80 -9.36 8.69 -16.70
CA THR A 80 -8.78 8.72 -15.36
C THR A 80 -9.58 9.66 -14.47
N LEU A 81 -9.67 9.35 -13.18
CA LEU A 81 -10.34 10.19 -12.18
C LEU A 81 -9.72 11.59 -12.04
N GLY A 82 -8.49 11.79 -12.54
CA GLY A 82 -7.82 13.10 -12.47
C GLY A 82 -7.13 13.39 -11.15
N VAL A 83 -7.14 12.45 -10.22
CA VAL A 83 -6.44 12.56 -8.93
C VAL A 83 -4.96 12.28 -9.10
N TYR A 84 -4.13 13.07 -8.44
CA TYR A 84 -2.69 12.88 -8.37
C TYR A 84 -2.33 12.19 -7.05
N LEU A 85 -1.69 11.03 -7.16
CA LEU A 85 -1.28 10.19 -6.04
C LEU A 85 0.23 10.35 -5.87
N SER A 86 0.64 10.96 -4.76
CA SER A 86 2.05 11.23 -4.43
C SER A 86 2.55 10.23 -3.42
N TRP A 87 3.62 9.52 -3.75
CA TRP A 87 4.32 8.62 -2.83
C TRP A 87 5.81 8.89 -2.86
N TYR A 88 6.44 8.88 -1.70
CA TYR A 88 7.86 9.09 -1.55
C TYR A 88 8.60 7.75 -1.56
N ASP A 89 9.71 7.71 -2.26
CA ASP A 89 10.62 6.57 -2.25
C ASP A 89 11.18 6.37 -0.84
N SER A 90 11.06 5.16 -0.29
CA SER A 90 11.43 4.87 1.11
C SER A 90 12.94 4.92 1.38
N LEU A 91 13.77 4.90 0.32
CA LEU A 91 15.23 4.94 0.41
C LEU A 91 15.79 6.34 0.17
N THR A 92 15.22 7.05 -0.80
CA THR A 92 15.76 8.32 -1.29
C THR A 92 14.95 9.54 -0.84
N GLY A 93 13.70 9.34 -0.41
CA GLY A 93 12.78 10.41 -0.08
C GLY A 93 12.29 11.20 -1.29
N ILE A 94 12.56 10.73 -2.52
CA ILE A 94 12.13 11.41 -3.74
C ILE A 94 10.67 11.09 -4.02
N ALA A 95 9.86 12.13 -4.23
CA ALA A 95 8.44 11.98 -4.57
C ALA A 95 8.25 11.45 -6.01
N SER A 96 7.31 10.55 -6.17
CA SER A 96 6.76 10.15 -7.46
C SER A 96 5.26 10.41 -7.47
N ILE A 97 4.78 11.02 -8.53
CA ILE A 97 3.38 11.43 -8.68
C ILE A 97 2.78 10.70 -9.87
N GLN A 98 1.72 9.95 -9.64
CA GLN A 98 1.03 9.16 -10.66
C GLN A 98 -0.49 9.36 -10.57
N LYS A 99 -1.19 8.99 -11.65
CA LYS A 99 -2.67 9.04 -11.73
C LYS A 99 -3.30 7.64 -11.75
N THR A 100 -2.53 6.61 -11.48
CA THR A 100 -2.99 5.23 -11.64
C THR A 100 -3.26 4.57 -10.29
N CYS A 101 -4.39 3.89 -10.17
CA CYS A 101 -4.71 3.10 -8.99
C CYS A 101 -3.69 1.96 -8.77
N ALA A 102 -3.06 1.46 -9.82
CA ALA A 102 -2.00 0.46 -9.71
C ALA A 102 -0.80 0.96 -8.89
N PHE A 103 -0.42 2.23 -9.04
CA PHE A 103 0.65 2.81 -8.24
C PHE A 103 0.28 2.94 -6.76
N GLU A 104 -0.96 3.37 -6.48
CA GLU A 104 -1.50 3.43 -5.11
C GLU A 104 -1.51 2.03 -4.47
N LYS A 105 -2.07 1.03 -5.15
CA LYS A 105 -2.10 -0.36 -4.69
C LYS A 105 -0.70 -0.90 -4.38
N ALA A 106 0.25 -0.68 -5.26
CA ALA A 106 1.63 -1.15 -5.08
C ALA A 106 2.31 -0.47 -3.89
N SER A 107 2.08 0.82 -3.68
CA SER A 107 2.65 1.59 -2.56
C SER A 107 2.07 1.16 -1.22
N VAL A 108 0.76 0.90 -1.17
CA VAL A 108 0.10 0.35 0.03
C VAL A 108 0.65 -1.05 0.36
N LEU A 109 0.77 -1.94 -0.62
CA LEU A 109 1.35 -3.27 -0.41
C LEU A 109 2.83 -3.21 -0.01
N PHE A 110 3.58 -2.22 -0.48
CA PHE A 110 4.94 -1.98 0.00
C PHE A 110 4.94 -1.70 1.50
N ASN A 111 4.03 -0.84 1.96
CA ASN A 111 3.89 -0.53 3.39
C ASN A 111 3.43 -1.73 4.21
N VAL A 112 2.58 -2.61 3.68
CA VAL A 112 2.26 -3.90 4.32
C VAL A 112 3.52 -4.73 4.54
N GLY A 113 4.34 -4.93 3.49
CA GLY A 113 5.60 -5.65 3.59
C GLY A 113 6.59 -5.00 4.56
N ALA A 114 6.66 -3.66 4.55
CA ALA A 114 7.51 -2.90 5.46
C ALA A 114 7.07 -3.06 6.92
N LEU A 115 5.76 -3.00 7.22
CA LEU A 115 5.23 -3.25 8.57
C LEU A 115 5.54 -4.66 9.05
N TYR A 116 5.28 -5.68 8.24
CA TYR A 116 5.66 -7.06 8.59
C TYR A 116 7.16 -7.18 8.90
N SER A 117 8.03 -6.53 8.13
CA SER A 117 9.46 -6.54 8.40
C SER A 117 9.82 -5.87 9.72
N GLN A 118 9.13 -4.79 10.09
CA GLN A 118 9.32 -4.08 11.35
C GLN A 118 8.81 -4.91 12.54
N ILE A 119 7.65 -5.54 12.43
CA ILE A 119 7.09 -6.44 13.44
C ILE A 119 8.05 -7.61 13.65
N GLY A 120 8.42 -8.32 12.60
CA GLY A 120 9.35 -9.46 12.68
C GLY A 120 10.71 -9.11 13.29
N SER A 121 11.21 -7.88 13.05
CA SER A 121 12.47 -7.42 13.63
C SER A 121 12.39 -7.14 15.13
N LYS A 122 11.23 -6.79 15.66
CA LYS A 122 10.99 -6.47 17.08
C LYS A 122 10.65 -7.69 17.92
N ILE A 123 10.17 -8.78 17.34
CA ILE A 123 9.76 -9.98 18.06
C ILE A 123 10.96 -10.60 18.77
N THR A 124 10.77 -10.90 20.05
CA THR A 124 11.79 -11.55 20.89
C THR A 124 11.84 -13.05 20.62
N ARG A 125 12.99 -13.55 20.14
CA ARG A 125 13.20 -14.96 19.74
C ARG A 125 13.79 -15.85 20.86
N LEU A 126 13.45 -15.56 22.11
CA LEU A 126 13.91 -16.35 23.27
C LEU A 126 13.10 -17.62 23.47
N LYS A 127 11.88 -17.67 22.93
CA LYS A 127 10.97 -18.81 23.02
C LYS A 127 10.56 -19.24 21.62
N ARG A 128 10.09 -20.50 21.52
CA ARG A 128 9.65 -21.11 20.26
C ARG A 128 8.58 -20.27 19.56
N ASP A 129 7.55 -19.88 20.29
CA ASP A 129 6.43 -19.10 19.75
C ASP A 129 6.93 -17.79 19.10
N GLY A 130 7.80 -17.04 19.78
CA GLY A 130 8.37 -15.82 19.22
C GLY A 130 9.30 -16.06 18.01
N ILE A 131 9.90 -17.24 17.90
CA ILE A 131 10.65 -17.62 16.69
C ILE A 131 9.66 -17.86 15.53
N GLU A 132 8.59 -18.61 15.78
CA GLU A 132 7.54 -18.90 14.79
C GLU A 132 6.86 -17.61 14.31
N ASP A 133 6.45 -16.73 15.21
CA ASP A 133 5.85 -15.43 14.89
C ASP A 133 6.79 -14.56 14.04
N ALA A 134 8.08 -14.55 14.36
CA ALA A 134 9.07 -13.79 13.58
C ALA A 134 9.29 -14.38 12.18
N ILE A 135 9.28 -15.71 12.04
CA ILE A 135 9.36 -16.39 10.74
C ILE A 135 8.15 -16.00 9.89
N ASP A 136 6.96 -16.09 10.45
CA ASP A 136 5.72 -15.76 9.74
C ASP A 136 5.70 -14.29 9.30
N ALA A 137 6.11 -13.38 10.16
CA ALA A 137 6.21 -11.96 9.81
C ALA A 137 7.18 -11.71 8.63
N PHE A 138 8.36 -12.33 8.63
CA PHE A 138 9.30 -12.16 7.51
C PHE A 138 8.85 -12.88 6.24
N GLN A 139 8.15 -14.00 6.33
CA GLN A 139 7.56 -14.65 5.17
C GLN A 139 6.45 -13.81 4.55
N ASN A 140 5.58 -13.20 5.36
CA ASN A 140 4.54 -12.28 4.91
C ASN A 140 5.14 -11.02 4.26
N ALA A 141 6.22 -10.47 4.85
CA ALA A 141 6.96 -9.37 4.23
C ALA A 141 7.51 -9.78 2.84
N ALA A 142 8.17 -10.93 2.75
CA ALA A 142 8.70 -11.45 1.50
C ALA A 142 7.59 -11.68 0.47
N GLY A 143 6.43 -12.22 0.90
CA GLY A 143 5.25 -12.43 0.07
C GLY A 143 4.73 -11.13 -0.53
N SER A 144 4.58 -10.09 0.28
CA SER A 144 4.11 -8.76 -0.15
C SER A 144 5.05 -8.16 -1.20
N PHE A 145 6.36 -8.13 -0.97
CA PHE A 145 7.33 -7.60 -1.93
C PHE A 145 7.42 -8.45 -3.21
N ASN A 146 7.31 -9.76 -3.10
CA ASN A 146 7.30 -10.63 -4.27
C ASN A 146 6.04 -10.43 -5.11
N TYR A 147 4.90 -10.22 -4.47
CA TYR A 147 3.64 -9.92 -5.17
C TYR A 147 3.75 -8.61 -5.96
N ILE A 148 4.33 -7.55 -5.36
CA ILE A 148 4.59 -6.30 -6.07
C ILE A 148 5.49 -6.55 -7.28
N ARG A 149 6.60 -7.27 -7.11
CA ARG A 149 7.55 -7.58 -8.17
C ARG A 149 6.92 -8.30 -9.36
N LEU A 150 5.95 -9.18 -9.11
CA LEU A 150 5.31 -10.00 -10.14
C LEU A 150 4.13 -9.31 -10.83
N ASN A 151 3.43 -8.40 -10.14
CA ASN A 151 2.15 -7.86 -10.61
C ASN A 151 2.20 -6.36 -10.96
N PHE A 152 3.25 -5.63 -10.53
CA PHE A 152 3.39 -4.20 -10.76
C PHE A 152 4.71 -3.91 -11.48
N SER A 153 4.71 -4.09 -12.80
CA SER A 153 5.95 -4.02 -13.63
C SER A 153 6.50 -2.62 -13.87
N ASN A 154 5.67 -1.58 -13.69
CA ASN A 154 6.05 -0.18 -13.95
C ASN A 154 6.29 0.54 -12.62
N ALA A 155 7.41 0.23 -11.97
CA ALA A 155 7.78 0.87 -10.71
C ALA A 155 8.42 2.25 -10.97
N PRO A 156 7.78 3.36 -10.55
CA PRO A 156 8.31 4.70 -10.79
C PRO A 156 9.39 5.10 -9.77
N THR A 157 9.62 4.29 -8.73
CA THR A 157 10.55 4.57 -7.63
C THR A 157 11.62 3.50 -7.50
N ALA A 158 12.81 3.86 -6.97
CA ALA A 158 13.94 2.93 -6.86
C ALA A 158 13.65 1.77 -5.90
N ASP A 159 12.90 2.04 -4.82
CA ASP A 159 12.49 1.05 -3.82
C ASP A 159 11.49 0.00 -4.34
N MET A 160 10.86 0.26 -5.48
CA MET A 160 9.96 -0.67 -6.15
C MET A 160 10.57 -1.26 -7.42
N SER A 161 11.84 -0.99 -7.72
CA SER A 161 12.52 -1.58 -8.86
C SER A 161 12.62 -3.11 -8.72
N PRO A 162 12.53 -3.88 -9.83
CA PRO A 162 12.61 -5.33 -9.79
C PRO A 162 13.88 -5.87 -9.12
N ALA A 163 15.01 -5.17 -9.30
CA ALA A 163 16.29 -5.54 -8.69
C ALA A 163 16.25 -5.36 -7.17
N PHE A 164 15.73 -4.23 -6.69
CA PHE A 164 15.61 -3.96 -5.26
C PHE A 164 14.60 -4.92 -4.62
N LEU A 165 13.41 -5.08 -5.20
CA LEU A 165 12.39 -5.99 -4.66
C LEU A 165 12.92 -7.43 -4.58
N ASN A 166 13.65 -7.91 -5.59
CA ASN A 166 14.25 -9.23 -5.54
C ASN A 166 15.25 -9.37 -4.38
N THR A 167 16.06 -8.35 -4.15
CA THR A 167 17.03 -8.33 -3.04
C THR A 167 16.31 -8.37 -1.69
N ILE A 168 15.26 -7.57 -1.53
CA ILE A 168 14.49 -7.52 -0.29
C ILE A 168 13.73 -8.82 -0.01
N VAL A 169 13.13 -9.42 -1.03
CA VAL A 169 12.49 -10.75 -0.89
C VAL A 169 13.49 -11.78 -0.35
N ASN A 170 14.68 -11.86 -0.94
CA ASN A 170 15.70 -12.79 -0.47
C ASN A 170 16.19 -12.46 0.95
N LEU A 171 16.31 -11.17 1.29
CA LEU A 171 16.68 -10.74 2.63
C LEU A 171 15.63 -11.15 3.66
N MET A 172 14.33 -10.92 3.39
CA MET A 172 13.25 -11.30 4.29
C MET A 172 13.19 -12.83 4.48
N LEU A 173 13.29 -13.59 3.39
CA LEU A 173 13.36 -15.05 3.47
C LEU A 173 14.58 -15.56 4.25
N ALA A 174 15.72 -14.90 4.12
CA ALA A 174 16.93 -15.26 4.90
C ALA A 174 16.71 -15.01 6.40
N GLN A 175 16.08 -13.89 6.76
CA GLN A 175 15.76 -13.56 8.16
C GLN A 175 14.68 -14.47 8.78
N GLY A 176 13.80 -15.03 7.97
CA GLY A 176 12.81 -16.03 8.38
C GLY A 176 13.36 -17.46 8.49
N LYS A 177 14.66 -17.68 8.28
CA LYS A 177 15.31 -19.01 8.42
C LYS A 177 16.07 -19.19 9.74
N PHE A 178 16.18 -18.15 10.54
CA PHE A 178 16.90 -18.15 11.82
C PHE A 178 15.87 -18.08 12.98
#